data_3c16c72d05f1c7f1e084399a1cfa6710
#
_entry.id   3c16c72d05f1c7f1e084399a1cfa6710
#
_cell.length_a   1.000
_cell.length_b   1.000
_cell.length_c   1.000
_cell.angle_alpha   90.00
_cell.angle_beta   90.00
_cell.angle_gamma   90.00
#
_symmetry.space_group_name_H-M   'P 1'
#
loop_
_entity.id
_entity.type
_entity.pdbx_description
1 polymer ?
#
loop_
_entity_poly.entity_id
_entity_poly.type
_entity_poly.pdbx_seq_one_letter_code
_entity_poly.pdbx_strand_id
1 'polypeptide(L)'
;LERGFPVIVRRVGDGYFHRLAAEYRDAHPSRSGDLHWIGENFPAWLAVRLAGTEYGWLADLARLEWACEEVLVAADVPAIPIEALGGVAPDVLPEMRLRLQPALRCVSSAYPVWSVWRANQPDQPGGAVAADRGAEHVVVTRADNRPVLHLRPEAEVRFVAALCAGAGLQDALEDSSLPVEDLPQALAWLFQNGLVVALDAPVPGEEE
;
A
#
# COMPACT_ATOMS: atom_id res chain seq x y z
N LEU A 1 -9.93 7.25 15.64
CA LEU A 1 -8.50 6.95 15.43
C LEU A 1 -8.11 5.56 15.97
N GLU A 2 -8.46 5.17 17.20
CA GLU A 2 -8.09 3.85 17.77
C GLU A 2 -8.48 2.67 16.87
N ARG A 3 -9.65 2.73 16.27
CA ARG A 3 -10.13 1.68 15.37
C ARG A 3 -9.27 1.54 14.13
N GLY A 4 -8.78 2.65 13.58
CA GLY A 4 -7.94 2.66 12.36
C GLY A 4 -6.47 2.34 12.63
N PHE A 5 -6.02 2.41 13.91
CA PHE A 5 -4.60 2.22 14.28
C PHE A 5 -4.42 1.27 15.48
N PRO A 6 -5.03 0.07 15.46
CA PRO A 6 -5.06 -0.83 16.61
C PRO A 6 -3.69 -1.38 16.99
N VAL A 7 -2.78 -1.57 16.03
CA VAL A 7 -1.43 -2.06 16.34
C VAL A 7 -0.59 -0.96 16.97
N ILE A 8 -0.72 0.29 16.51
CA ILE A 8 -0.06 1.43 17.18
C ILE A 8 -0.54 1.53 18.63
N VAL A 9 -1.85 1.46 18.88
CA VAL A 9 -2.40 1.49 20.25
C VAL A 9 -1.74 0.43 21.12
N ARG A 10 -1.66 -0.82 20.64
CA ARG A 10 -1.02 -1.93 21.39
C ARG A 10 0.46 -1.69 21.63
N ARG A 11 1.16 -1.06 20.70
CA ARG A 11 2.61 -0.82 20.79
C ARG A 11 2.99 0.30 21.74
N VAL A 12 2.20 1.38 21.77
CA VAL A 12 2.50 2.56 22.58
C VAL A 12 1.70 2.64 23.88
N GLY A 13 0.62 1.84 23.97
CA GLY A 13 -0.32 1.85 25.09
C GLY A 13 -1.35 2.98 24.99
N ASP A 14 -2.54 2.74 25.57
CA ASP A 14 -3.71 3.62 25.47
C ASP A 14 -3.41 5.06 25.88
N GLY A 15 -2.73 5.24 27.01
CA GLY A 15 -2.46 6.58 27.56
C GLY A 15 -1.56 7.44 26.66
N TYR A 16 -0.57 6.85 25.98
CA TYR A 16 0.27 7.57 25.05
C TYR A 16 -0.46 7.83 23.73
N PHE A 17 -1.18 6.82 23.23
CA PHE A 17 -1.99 6.98 22.03
C PHE A 17 -3.04 8.09 22.16
N HIS A 18 -3.76 8.15 23.29
CA HIS A 18 -4.74 9.20 23.55
C HIS A 18 -4.15 10.60 23.51
N ARG A 19 -2.91 10.77 24.03
CA ARG A 19 -2.20 12.08 23.92
C ARG A 19 -1.89 12.42 22.48
N LEU A 20 -1.33 11.46 21.70
CA LEU A 20 -1.06 11.66 20.26
C LEU A 20 -2.35 11.98 19.50
N ALA A 21 -3.43 11.28 19.78
CA ALA A 21 -4.72 11.49 19.15
C ALA A 21 -5.33 12.86 19.48
N ALA A 22 -5.13 13.36 20.70
CA ALA A 22 -5.56 14.70 21.09
C ALA A 22 -4.74 15.77 20.35
N GLU A 23 -3.40 15.68 20.37
CA GLU A 23 -2.49 16.60 19.66
C GLU A 23 -2.83 16.62 18.15
N TYR A 24 -3.07 15.45 17.55
CA TYR A 24 -3.43 15.35 16.13
C TYR A 24 -4.76 16.04 15.83
N ARG A 25 -5.81 15.82 16.64
CA ARG A 25 -7.13 16.45 16.43
C ARG A 25 -7.07 17.97 16.55
N ASP A 26 -6.24 18.47 17.45
CA ASP A 26 -6.04 19.92 17.63
C ASP A 26 -5.33 20.53 16.41
N ALA A 27 -4.37 19.79 15.81
CA ALA A 27 -3.65 20.20 14.60
C ALA A 27 -4.48 20.02 13.31
N HIS A 28 -5.39 19.02 13.29
CA HIS A 28 -6.19 18.63 12.12
C HIS A 28 -7.68 18.53 12.49
N PRO A 29 -8.35 19.67 12.74
CA PRO A 29 -9.78 19.67 13.03
C PRO A 29 -10.55 19.08 11.83
N SER A 30 -11.49 18.17 12.10
CA SER A 30 -12.33 17.58 11.07
C SER A 30 -13.07 18.65 10.29
N ARG A 31 -12.99 18.58 8.98
CA ARG A 31 -13.72 19.46 8.04
C ARG A 31 -14.88 18.72 7.35
N SER A 32 -15.05 17.43 7.62
CA SER A 32 -16.05 16.55 7.06
C SER A 32 -16.85 15.91 8.19
N GLY A 33 -18.14 15.65 7.95
CA GLY A 33 -18.97 14.82 8.83
C GLY A 33 -18.66 13.33 8.74
N ASP A 34 -17.81 12.92 7.81
CA ASP A 34 -17.39 11.52 7.64
C ASP A 34 -16.21 11.20 8.58
N LEU A 35 -16.53 10.46 9.62
CA LEU A 35 -15.57 10.05 10.63
C LEU A 35 -14.56 9.01 10.14
N HIS A 36 -14.83 8.37 8.99
CA HIS A 36 -13.90 7.37 8.41
C HIS A 36 -12.57 8.01 8.07
N TRP A 37 -12.58 9.19 7.45
CA TRP A 37 -11.38 9.88 6.97
C TRP A 37 -10.61 10.68 8.04
N ILE A 38 -11.06 10.65 9.31
CA ILE A 38 -10.42 11.42 10.39
C ILE A 38 -8.94 11.00 10.61
N GLY A 39 -8.56 9.79 10.20
CA GLY A 39 -7.21 9.25 10.34
C GLY A 39 -6.30 9.44 9.13
N GLU A 40 -6.80 9.97 8.01
CA GLU A 40 -6.08 10.05 6.73
C GLU A 40 -4.70 10.72 6.85
N ASN A 41 -4.62 11.82 7.55
CA ASN A 41 -3.38 12.57 7.70
C ASN A 41 -2.54 12.17 8.93
N PHE A 42 -3.02 11.21 9.74
CA PHE A 42 -2.34 10.80 10.95
C PHE A 42 -0.95 10.19 10.69
N PRO A 43 -0.73 9.34 9.66
CA PRO A 43 0.60 8.83 9.33
C PRO A 43 1.59 9.95 8.98
N ALA A 44 1.20 10.91 8.15
CA ALA A 44 2.04 12.04 7.76
C ALA A 44 2.35 12.97 8.94
N TRP A 45 1.36 13.23 9.79
CA TRP A 45 1.55 13.99 11.01
C TRP A 45 2.50 13.29 11.98
N LEU A 46 2.38 11.96 12.17
CA LEU A 46 3.31 11.18 12.99
C LEU A 46 4.74 11.25 12.46
N ALA A 47 4.94 11.21 11.14
CA ALA A 47 6.26 11.31 10.53
C ALA A 47 6.96 12.60 10.92
N VAL A 48 6.24 13.73 10.93
CA VAL A 48 6.79 15.03 11.38
C VAL A 48 6.97 15.05 12.90
N ARG A 49 5.98 14.59 13.66
CA ARG A 49 5.95 14.64 15.12
C ARG A 49 7.04 13.79 15.77
N LEU A 50 7.38 12.67 15.16
CA LEU A 50 8.35 11.69 15.67
C LEU A 50 9.68 11.71 14.90
N ALA A 51 9.89 12.69 14.01
CA ALA A 51 11.13 12.81 13.25
C ALA A 51 12.35 12.88 14.18
N GLY A 52 13.39 12.10 13.87
CA GLY A 52 14.64 12.07 14.64
C GLY A 52 14.54 11.35 15.99
N THR A 53 13.41 10.74 16.33
CA THR A 53 13.26 9.91 17.51
C THR A 53 13.37 8.41 17.18
N GLU A 54 13.59 7.58 18.19
CA GLU A 54 13.56 6.11 18.06
C GLU A 54 12.17 5.56 17.67
N TYR A 55 11.12 6.39 17.72
CA TYR A 55 9.73 6.03 17.39
C TYR A 55 9.31 6.43 15.97
N GLY A 56 10.23 6.95 15.12
CA GLY A 56 9.94 7.38 13.76
C GLY A 56 9.25 6.29 12.90
N TRP A 57 9.56 5.02 13.15
CA TRP A 57 8.95 3.87 12.47
C TRP A 57 7.43 3.72 12.69
N LEU A 58 6.87 4.34 13.74
CA LEU A 58 5.41 4.34 13.98
C LEU A 58 4.64 5.03 12.86
N ALA A 59 5.24 6.00 12.18
CA ALA A 59 4.62 6.66 11.03
C ALA A 59 4.42 5.68 9.85
N ASP A 60 5.40 4.80 9.64
CA ASP A 60 5.34 3.78 8.59
C ASP A 60 4.32 2.68 8.94
N LEU A 61 4.28 2.28 10.21
CA LEU A 61 3.24 1.38 10.71
C LEU A 61 1.85 2.00 10.56
N ALA A 62 1.71 3.30 10.84
CA ALA A 62 0.45 4.01 10.63
C ALA A 62 0.06 4.03 9.15
N ARG A 63 1.00 4.21 8.21
CA ARG A 63 0.71 4.10 6.78
C ARG A 63 0.19 2.72 6.40
N LEU A 64 0.76 1.67 6.98
CA LEU A 64 0.31 0.30 6.74
C LEU A 64 -1.10 0.05 7.29
N GLU A 65 -1.39 0.49 8.51
CA GLU A 65 -2.73 0.37 9.10
C GLU A 65 -3.77 1.20 8.33
N TRP A 66 -3.39 2.41 7.91
CA TRP A 66 -4.27 3.25 7.10
C TRP A 66 -4.54 2.65 5.72
N ALA A 67 -3.54 2.07 5.06
CA ALA A 67 -3.72 1.34 3.81
C ALA A 67 -4.74 0.19 3.96
N CYS A 68 -4.76 -0.49 5.11
CA CYS A 68 -5.79 -1.51 5.42
C CYS A 68 -7.20 -0.91 5.49
N GLU A 69 -7.37 0.28 6.10
CA GLU A 69 -8.66 0.96 6.14
C GLU A 69 -9.13 1.43 4.76
N GLU A 70 -8.21 1.99 3.94
CA GLU A 70 -8.52 2.47 2.60
C GLU A 70 -8.99 1.36 1.66
N VAL A 71 -8.34 0.18 1.68
CA VAL A 71 -8.75 -0.92 0.80
C VAL A 71 -10.12 -1.48 1.16
N LEU A 72 -10.56 -1.34 2.43
CA LEU A 72 -11.87 -1.81 2.88
C LEU A 72 -13.03 -0.98 2.31
N VAL A 73 -12.82 0.29 2.03
CA VAL A 73 -13.86 1.21 1.53
C VAL A 73 -13.74 1.49 0.03
N ALA A 74 -12.67 1.03 -0.60
CA ALA A 74 -12.47 1.20 -2.04
C ALA A 74 -13.52 0.40 -2.85
N ALA A 75 -13.84 0.88 -4.05
CA ALA A 75 -14.75 0.19 -4.96
C ALA A 75 -14.20 -1.19 -5.39
N ASP A 76 -15.10 -2.12 -5.67
CA ASP A 76 -14.78 -3.38 -6.35
C ASP A 76 -15.02 -3.22 -7.85
N VAL A 77 -14.04 -3.65 -8.64
CA VAL A 77 -14.15 -3.69 -10.10
C VAL A 77 -13.87 -5.13 -10.57
N PRO A 78 -14.65 -5.69 -11.50
CA PRO A 78 -14.36 -7.01 -12.04
C PRO A 78 -12.95 -7.08 -12.64
N ALA A 79 -12.20 -8.11 -12.25
CA ALA A 79 -10.88 -8.37 -12.80
C ALA A 79 -10.96 -8.95 -14.21
N ILE A 80 -9.94 -8.72 -15.02
CA ILE A 80 -9.76 -9.35 -16.32
C ILE A 80 -8.75 -10.50 -16.22
N PRO A 81 -8.89 -11.56 -17.03
CA PRO A 81 -7.94 -12.67 -17.05
C PRO A 81 -6.66 -12.32 -17.81
N ILE A 82 -5.57 -13.06 -17.55
CA ILE A 82 -4.26 -12.82 -18.17
C ILE A 82 -4.29 -13.00 -19.70
N GLU A 83 -5.22 -13.81 -20.21
CA GLU A 83 -5.43 -14.04 -21.64
C GLU A 83 -5.78 -12.77 -22.40
N ALA A 84 -6.25 -11.73 -21.71
CA ALA A 84 -6.50 -10.41 -22.28
C ALA A 84 -5.21 -9.79 -22.87
N LEU A 85 -4.03 -10.09 -22.31
CA LEU A 85 -2.74 -9.66 -22.87
C LEU A 85 -2.46 -10.28 -24.24
N GLY A 86 -2.97 -11.49 -24.52
CA GLY A 86 -2.78 -12.16 -25.82
C GLY A 86 -3.42 -11.44 -27.00
N GLY A 87 -4.35 -10.53 -26.74
CA GLY A 87 -4.97 -9.67 -27.77
C GLY A 87 -4.20 -8.36 -28.05
N VAL A 88 -3.14 -8.08 -27.32
CA VAL A 88 -2.35 -6.85 -27.46
C VAL A 88 -1.19 -7.09 -28.42
N ALA A 89 -1.00 -6.18 -29.37
CA ALA A 89 0.13 -6.27 -30.30
C ALA A 89 1.45 -6.06 -29.53
N PRO A 90 2.52 -6.82 -29.86
CA PRO A 90 3.78 -6.79 -29.08
C PRO A 90 4.46 -5.42 -29.05
N ASP A 91 4.30 -4.61 -30.06
CA ASP A 91 4.84 -3.25 -30.17
C ASP A 91 4.09 -2.23 -29.28
N VAL A 92 2.87 -2.52 -28.89
CA VAL A 92 2.05 -1.69 -28.00
C VAL A 92 2.25 -2.06 -26.52
N LEU A 93 2.66 -3.29 -26.23
CA LEU A 93 2.82 -3.79 -24.86
C LEU A 93 3.69 -2.90 -23.95
N PRO A 94 4.82 -2.34 -24.40
CA PRO A 94 5.68 -1.49 -23.56
C PRO A 94 4.94 -0.25 -23.00
N GLU A 95 4.08 0.35 -23.80
CA GLU A 95 3.34 1.57 -23.45
C GLU A 95 1.98 1.28 -22.82
N MET A 96 1.57 -0.01 -22.78
CA MET A 96 0.29 -0.42 -22.22
C MET A 96 0.20 -0.06 -20.73
N ARG A 97 -0.91 0.55 -20.35
CA ARG A 97 -1.22 0.85 -18.94
C ARG A 97 -2.14 -0.20 -18.37
N LEU A 98 -1.71 -0.82 -17.27
CA LEU A 98 -2.53 -1.74 -16.52
C LEU A 98 -3.32 -0.96 -15.47
N ARG A 99 -4.64 -0.94 -15.59
CA ARG A 99 -5.48 -0.39 -14.55
C ARG A 99 -5.64 -1.44 -13.45
N LEU A 100 -5.22 -1.07 -12.24
CA LEU A 100 -5.27 -1.97 -11.10
C LEU A 100 -6.54 -1.73 -10.25
N GLN A 101 -6.84 -2.70 -9.39
CA GLN A 101 -7.96 -2.59 -8.45
C GLN A 101 -7.88 -1.32 -7.62
N PRO A 102 -9.00 -0.59 -7.44
CA PRO A 102 -9.06 0.55 -6.51
C PRO A 102 -8.71 0.15 -5.06
N ALA A 103 -8.98 -1.11 -4.70
CA ALA A 103 -8.65 -1.71 -3.40
C ALA A 103 -7.20 -2.25 -3.37
N LEU A 104 -6.22 -1.45 -3.82
CA LEU A 104 -4.79 -1.78 -3.77
C LEU A 104 -3.99 -0.60 -3.25
N ARG A 105 -3.07 -0.86 -2.31
CA ARG A 105 -2.12 0.12 -1.79
C ARG A 105 -0.74 -0.48 -1.71
N CYS A 106 0.29 0.34 -1.94
CA CYS A 106 1.69 -0.02 -1.78
C CYS A 106 2.28 0.73 -0.59
N VAL A 107 2.94 0.02 0.31
CA VAL A 107 3.63 0.59 1.47
C VAL A 107 5.06 0.09 1.50
N SER A 108 6.01 1.01 1.44
CA SER A 108 7.44 0.72 1.61
C SER A 108 7.94 1.37 2.89
N SER A 109 8.73 0.64 3.66
CA SER A 109 9.31 1.10 4.91
C SER A 109 10.74 0.60 5.06
N ALA A 110 11.61 1.44 5.63
CA ALA A 110 12.94 1.02 6.07
C ALA A 110 12.90 0.11 7.32
N TYR A 111 11.72 -0.07 7.91
CA TYR A 111 11.49 -0.84 9.12
C TYR A 111 10.60 -2.06 8.86
N PRO A 112 10.62 -3.09 9.71
CA PRO A 112 9.86 -4.33 9.56
C PRO A 112 8.38 -4.15 9.96
N VAL A 113 7.67 -3.23 9.30
CA VAL A 113 6.30 -2.83 9.67
C VAL A 113 5.27 -3.93 9.47
N TRP A 114 5.43 -4.77 8.44
CA TRP A 114 4.57 -5.94 8.24
C TRP A 114 4.78 -6.98 9.34
N SER A 115 6.03 -7.28 9.67
CA SER A 115 6.37 -8.21 10.76
C SER A 115 5.82 -7.71 12.10
N VAL A 116 5.94 -6.41 12.39
CA VAL A 116 5.35 -5.80 13.59
C VAL A 116 3.83 -5.90 13.55
N TRP A 117 3.21 -5.53 12.43
CA TRP A 117 1.76 -5.60 12.27
C TRP A 117 1.24 -7.03 12.48
N ARG A 118 1.87 -8.02 11.82
CA ARG A 118 1.48 -9.43 11.92
C ARG A 118 1.64 -9.99 13.33
N ALA A 119 2.75 -9.70 14.02
CA ALA A 119 2.99 -10.17 15.38
C ALA A 119 1.99 -9.60 16.40
N ASN A 120 1.27 -8.54 16.05
CA ASN A 120 0.27 -7.90 16.90
C ASN A 120 -1.18 -8.24 16.49
N GLN A 121 -1.39 -9.22 15.60
CA GLN A 121 -2.75 -9.67 15.29
C GLN A 121 -3.32 -10.53 16.44
N PRO A 122 -4.65 -10.58 16.61
CA PRO A 122 -5.29 -11.31 17.72
C PRO A 122 -5.01 -12.81 17.75
N ASP A 123 -4.76 -13.41 16.59
CA ASP A 123 -4.49 -14.82 16.36
C ASP A 123 -3.00 -15.20 16.53
N GLN A 124 -2.13 -14.22 16.78
CA GLN A 124 -0.71 -14.43 16.95
C GLN A 124 -0.32 -14.43 18.45
N PRO A 125 0.69 -15.25 18.84
CA PRO A 125 1.11 -15.36 20.25
C PRO A 125 1.68 -14.07 20.84
N GLY A 126 1.78 -13.01 20.04
CA GLY A 126 2.46 -11.79 20.40
C GLY A 126 3.97 -11.97 20.46
N GLY A 127 4.73 -10.99 20.01
CA GLY A 127 6.19 -11.08 20.06
C GLY A 127 6.83 -9.71 19.83
N ALA A 128 7.97 -9.50 20.47
CA ALA A 128 8.80 -8.35 20.15
C ALA A 128 9.45 -8.58 18.79
N VAL A 129 9.10 -7.75 17.81
CA VAL A 129 9.83 -7.68 16.55
C VAL A 129 10.86 -6.57 16.71
N ALA A 130 12.13 -6.90 16.52
CA ALA A 130 13.21 -5.93 16.58
C ALA A 130 13.10 -4.99 15.40
N ALA A 131 13.18 -3.67 15.64
CA ALA A 131 13.03 -2.65 14.61
C ALA A 131 14.18 -2.65 13.57
N ASP A 132 15.29 -3.31 13.88
CA ASP A 132 16.49 -3.44 13.04
C ASP A 132 16.47 -4.64 12.07
N ARG A 133 15.35 -5.36 11.96
CA ARG A 133 15.24 -6.51 11.02
C ARG A 133 15.32 -6.12 9.55
N GLY A 134 15.32 -4.84 9.24
CA GLY A 134 15.46 -4.31 7.89
C GLY A 134 14.16 -3.83 7.27
N ALA A 135 14.27 -3.38 6.02
CA ALA A 135 13.17 -2.83 5.25
C ALA A 135 12.15 -3.91 4.88
N GLU A 136 10.88 -3.51 4.86
CA GLU A 136 9.79 -4.33 4.35
C GLU A 136 8.91 -3.54 3.40
N HIS A 137 8.45 -4.22 2.33
CA HIS A 137 7.66 -3.64 1.27
C HIS A 137 6.40 -4.50 1.10
N VAL A 138 5.24 -3.87 1.09
CA VAL A 138 3.95 -4.55 1.22
C VAL A 138 2.99 -4.03 0.16
N VAL A 139 2.34 -4.95 -0.54
CA VAL A 139 1.11 -4.66 -1.30
C VAL A 139 -0.07 -5.05 -0.42
N VAL A 140 -0.95 -4.10 -0.15
CA VAL A 140 -2.20 -4.29 0.59
C VAL A 140 -3.34 -4.38 -0.40
N THR A 141 -4.12 -5.44 -0.31
CA THR A 141 -5.29 -5.69 -1.16
C THR A 141 -6.50 -6.03 -0.29
N ARG A 142 -7.66 -6.26 -0.91
CA ARG A 142 -8.84 -6.76 -0.22
C ARG A 142 -9.29 -8.09 -0.80
N ALA A 143 -9.55 -9.07 0.07
CA ALA A 143 -10.24 -10.31 -0.27
C ALA A 143 -11.25 -10.63 0.83
N ASP A 144 -12.44 -11.12 0.46
CA ASP A 144 -13.51 -11.47 1.40
C ASP A 144 -13.81 -10.37 2.44
N ASN A 145 -13.83 -9.12 1.99
CA ASN A 145 -14.03 -7.93 2.82
C ASN A 145 -13.03 -7.77 3.97
N ARG A 146 -11.79 -8.25 3.76
CA ARG A 146 -10.67 -8.14 4.72
C ARG A 146 -9.41 -7.65 4.01
N PRO A 147 -8.56 -6.86 4.65
CA PRO A 147 -7.27 -6.51 4.09
C PRO A 147 -6.38 -7.76 4.05
N VAL A 148 -5.71 -7.95 2.92
CA VAL A 148 -4.70 -8.99 2.71
C VAL A 148 -3.37 -8.30 2.41
N LEU A 149 -2.35 -8.63 3.20
CA LEU A 149 -1.04 -8.01 3.14
C LEU A 149 -0.04 -8.98 2.51
N HIS A 150 0.55 -8.57 1.40
CA HIS A 150 1.53 -9.36 0.65
C HIS A 150 2.91 -8.73 0.82
N LEU A 151 3.80 -9.40 1.59
CA LEU A 151 5.21 -9.02 1.66
C LEU A 151 5.88 -9.38 0.33
N ARG A 152 6.46 -8.40 -0.34
CA ARG A 152 7.07 -8.55 -1.67
C ARG A 152 8.44 -7.90 -1.73
N PRO A 153 9.31 -8.28 -2.68
CA PRO A 153 10.55 -7.56 -2.95
C PRO A 153 10.33 -6.08 -3.25
N GLU A 154 11.28 -5.23 -2.89
CA GLU A 154 11.19 -3.78 -3.09
C GLU A 154 10.87 -3.41 -4.54
N ALA A 155 11.62 -3.98 -5.49
CA ALA A 155 11.45 -3.72 -6.92
C ALA A 155 10.03 -4.05 -7.39
N GLU A 156 9.43 -5.15 -6.93
CA GLU A 156 8.06 -5.50 -7.28
C GLU A 156 7.04 -4.51 -6.71
N VAL A 157 7.21 -4.07 -5.44
CA VAL A 157 6.28 -3.09 -4.85
C VAL A 157 6.41 -1.73 -5.55
N ARG A 158 7.62 -1.34 -5.94
CA ARG A 158 7.85 -0.13 -6.75
C ARG A 158 7.20 -0.24 -8.13
N PHE A 159 7.33 -1.39 -8.78
CA PHE A 159 6.67 -1.67 -10.06
C PHE A 159 5.15 -1.53 -9.94
N VAL A 160 4.54 -2.20 -8.96
CA VAL A 160 3.09 -2.09 -8.72
C VAL A 160 2.68 -0.65 -8.40
N ALA A 161 3.47 0.08 -7.62
CA ALA A 161 3.20 1.47 -7.30
C ALA A 161 3.25 2.38 -8.54
N ALA A 162 4.20 2.17 -9.45
CA ALA A 162 4.27 2.89 -10.73
C ALA A 162 3.05 2.61 -11.61
N LEU A 163 2.61 1.34 -11.68
CA LEU A 163 1.38 0.98 -12.39
C LEU A 163 0.14 1.66 -11.76
N CYS A 164 0.05 1.71 -10.43
CA CYS A 164 -1.03 2.43 -9.73
C CYS A 164 -1.02 3.93 -10.05
N ALA A 165 0.14 4.51 -10.31
CA ALA A 165 0.30 5.91 -10.73
C ALA A 165 -0.05 6.13 -12.21
N GLY A 166 -0.34 5.05 -12.97
CA GLY A 166 -0.73 5.11 -14.38
C GLY A 166 0.45 5.04 -15.35
N ALA A 167 1.63 4.62 -14.91
CA ALA A 167 2.77 4.39 -15.79
C ALA A 167 2.48 3.28 -16.80
N GLY A 168 3.08 3.37 -18.00
CA GLY A 168 3.16 2.26 -18.94
C GLY A 168 4.02 1.12 -18.39
N LEU A 169 3.90 -0.07 -18.97
CA LEU A 169 4.64 -1.24 -18.50
C LEU A 169 6.15 -1.04 -18.53
N GLN A 170 6.68 -0.42 -19.58
CA GLN A 170 8.11 -0.18 -19.72
C GLN A 170 8.59 0.86 -18.70
N ASP A 171 7.90 2.00 -18.56
CA ASP A 171 8.26 3.02 -17.59
C ASP A 171 8.23 2.47 -16.16
N ALA A 172 7.20 1.68 -15.83
CA ALA A 172 7.09 1.05 -14.52
C ALA A 172 8.23 0.06 -14.25
N LEU A 173 8.68 -0.68 -15.28
CA LEU A 173 9.80 -1.60 -15.18
C LEU A 173 11.12 -0.84 -14.94
N GLU A 174 11.37 0.21 -15.70
CA GLU A 174 12.57 1.03 -15.58
C GLU A 174 12.65 1.75 -14.23
N ASP A 175 11.57 2.41 -13.82
CA ASP A 175 11.51 3.17 -12.56
C ASP A 175 11.62 2.28 -11.32
N SER A 176 11.13 1.05 -11.40
CA SER A 176 11.16 0.11 -10.27
C SER A 176 12.51 -0.58 -10.09
N SER A 177 13.34 -0.62 -11.11
CA SER A 177 14.53 -1.47 -11.19
C SER A 177 14.19 -2.97 -11.05
N LEU A 178 13.00 -3.38 -11.44
CA LEU A 178 12.61 -4.78 -11.48
C LEU A 178 13.39 -5.47 -12.63
N PRO A 179 14.10 -6.60 -12.38
CA PRO A 179 14.75 -7.36 -13.45
C PRO A 179 13.73 -7.79 -14.51
N VAL A 180 14.10 -7.67 -15.78
CA VAL A 180 13.22 -8.04 -16.91
C VAL A 180 12.77 -9.50 -16.83
N GLU A 181 13.65 -10.38 -16.35
CA GLU A 181 13.37 -11.80 -16.11
C GLU A 181 12.29 -12.03 -15.06
N ASP A 182 12.07 -11.10 -14.11
CA ASP A 182 11.06 -11.21 -13.06
C ASP A 182 9.70 -10.62 -13.48
N LEU A 183 9.66 -9.83 -14.57
CA LEU A 183 8.42 -9.21 -15.06
C LEU A 183 7.29 -10.24 -15.32
N PRO A 184 7.51 -11.38 -15.97
CA PRO A 184 6.45 -12.38 -16.18
C PRO A 184 5.85 -12.88 -14.87
N GLN A 185 6.67 -13.06 -13.83
CA GLN A 185 6.21 -13.51 -12.52
C GLN A 185 5.41 -12.41 -11.81
N ALA A 186 5.84 -11.16 -11.88
CA ALA A 186 5.13 -10.02 -11.30
C ALA A 186 3.75 -9.84 -11.96
N LEU A 187 3.67 -9.91 -13.29
CA LEU A 187 2.42 -9.85 -14.03
C LEU A 187 1.50 -11.04 -13.67
N ALA A 188 2.03 -12.27 -13.70
CA ALA A 188 1.26 -13.45 -13.34
C ALA A 188 0.67 -13.32 -11.93
N TRP A 189 1.43 -12.80 -10.96
CA TRP A 189 0.95 -12.54 -9.61
C TRP A 189 -0.22 -11.53 -9.59
N LEU A 190 -0.12 -10.43 -10.34
CA LEU A 190 -1.19 -9.42 -10.43
C LEU A 190 -2.48 -10.03 -10.98
N PHE A 191 -2.40 -10.79 -12.07
CA PHE A 191 -3.57 -11.42 -12.68
C PHE A 191 -4.15 -12.54 -11.82
N GLN A 192 -3.33 -13.41 -11.24
CA GLN A 192 -3.78 -14.53 -10.38
C GLN A 192 -4.50 -14.03 -9.12
N ASN A 193 -4.14 -12.84 -8.62
CA ASN A 193 -4.82 -12.23 -7.48
C ASN A 193 -5.98 -11.31 -7.89
N GLY A 194 -6.36 -11.27 -9.18
CA GLY A 194 -7.47 -10.47 -9.67
C GLY A 194 -7.24 -8.96 -9.52
N LEU A 195 -5.99 -8.52 -9.61
CA LEU A 195 -5.63 -7.12 -9.36
C LEU A 195 -5.65 -6.26 -10.63
N VAL A 196 -5.73 -6.85 -11.82
CA VAL A 196 -5.84 -6.12 -13.08
C VAL A 196 -7.30 -6.04 -13.51
N VAL A 197 -7.81 -4.85 -13.77
CA VAL A 197 -9.21 -4.61 -14.14
C VAL A 197 -9.40 -4.10 -15.57
N ALA A 198 -8.37 -3.52 -16.17
CA ALA A 198 -8.39 -3.11 -17.58
C ALA A 198 -6.97 -3.00 -18.14
N LEU A 199 -6.90 -3.04 -19.47
CA LEU A 199 -5.71 -2.70 -20.26
C LEU A 199 -6.07 -1.46 -21.06
N ASP A 200 -5.41 -0.36 -20.79
CA ASP A 200 -5.62 0.90 -21.50
C ASP A 200 -4.48 1.08 -22.50
N ALA A 201 -4.84 1.24 -23.79
CA ALA A 201 -3.87 1.58 -24.83
C ALA A 201 -3.19 2.92 -24.51
N PRO A 202 -1.95 3.13 -24.98
CA PRO A 202 -1.29 4.41 -24.83
C PRO A 202 -2.18 5.51 -25.40
N VAL A 203 -2.30 6.63 -24.70
CA VAL A 203 -2.95 7.83 -25.25
C VAL A 203 -2.07 8.30 -26.41
N PRO A 204 -2.58 8.40 -27.65
CA PRO A 204 -1.80 8.95 -28.75
C PRO A 204 -1.27 10.31 -28.29
N GLY A 205 0.07 10.47 -28.29
CA GLY A 205 0.67 11.74 -27.92
C GLY A 205 0.06 12.85 -28.76
N GLU A 206 -0.31 13.96 -28.13
CA GLU A 206 -0.49 15.23 -28.84
C GLU A 206 0.90 15.53 -29.40
N GLU A 207 1.10 15.21 -30.70
CA GLU A 207 2.27 15.68 -31.46
C GLU A 207 2.18 17.20 -31.44
N GLU A 208 3.06 17.87 -30.68
CA GLU A 208 3.35 19.30 -30.84
C GLU A 208 4.12 19.56 -32.12
#